data_7860a3dface3ecb10794c956eaab10e7
#
_entry.id   7860a3dface3ecb10794c956eaab10e7
#
_cell.length_a   1.000
_cell.length_b   1.000
_cell.length_c   1.000
_cell.angle_alpha   90.00
_cell.angle_beta   90.00
_cell.angle_gamma   90.00
#
_symmetry.space_group_name_H-M   'P 1'
#
loop_
_entity.id
_entity.type
_entity.pdbx_description
1 polymer ?
#
loop_
_entity_poly.entity_id
_entity_poly.type
_entity_poly.pdbx_seq_one_letter_code
_entity_poly.pdbx_strand_id
1 'polypeptide(L)'
;MASHMDRRQFLKLGGFITVSVATVGLAACGSTDYSDHGVPLASGSDWKFPQSVASGDPRADSAMLWTRVVPASFDAVAPAVAGKEEVAIRLIVSAADNTAALGGNTALAGTPIVDAKLPLKADFDNTLRHKVTGLQPGQVYFYQFIAGDVRSNVGRFKTAPAATADVPQLQFAYLTCQDWSINHWGALSHIAANESLDFIVHLGDYIYETVGEAFQSGAVESRHDQLKLPDGTFKSGSAGAKYATTVADYR
;
A
#
# COMPACT_ATOMS: atom_id res chain seq x y z
N MET A 1 -15.46 -38.30 3.97
CA MET A 1 -16.21 -37.38 4.83
C MET A 1 -15.48 -36.06 4.87
N ALA A 2 -15.96 -35.06 4.15
CA ALA A 2 -15.38 -33.71 4.20
C ALA A 2 -15.85 -33.04 5.50
N SER A 3 -14.93 -32.72 6.40
CA SER A 3 -15.27 -31.98 7.63
C SER A 3 -15.60 -30.54 7.22
N HIS A 4 -16.82 -30.13 7.42
CA HIS A 4 -17.23 -28.75 7.29
C HIS A 4 -16.53 -27.94 8.39
N MET A 5 -15.57 -27.12 7.99
CA MET A 5 -14.92 -26.15 8.87
C MET A 5 -15.92 -25.01 9.14
N ASP A 6 -16.28 -24.79 10.40
CA ASP A 6 -17.17 -23.68 10.74
C ASP A 6 -16.44 -22.33 10.71
N ARG A 7 -17.20 -21.22 10.63
CA ARG A 7 -16.66 -19.85 10.51
C ARG A 7 -15.76 -19.46 11.68
N ARG A 8 -16.03 -19.96 12.89
CA ARG A 8 -15.21 -19.69 14.07
C ARG A 8 -13.88 -20.42 14.02
N GLN A 9 -13.85 -21.64 13.46
CA GLN A 9 -12.61 -22.40 13.28
C GLN A 9 -11.71 -21.75 12.22
N PHE A 10 -12.29 -21.23 11.12
CA PHE A 10 -11.55 -20.48 10.10
C PHE A 10 -10.93 -19.20 10.67
N LEU A 11 -11.68 -18.41 11.43
CA LEU A 11 -11.17 -17.18 12.05
C LEU A 11 -10.12 -17.45 13.14
N LYS A 12 -10.24 -18.55 13.86
CA LYS A 12 -9.23 -18.97 14.84
C LYS A 12 -7.93 -19.44 14.17
N LEU A 13 -8.02 -20.14 13.03
CA LEU A 13 -6.83 -20.52 12.26
C LEU A 13 -6.13 -19.29 11.63
N GLY A 14 -6.88 -18.35 11.07
CA GLY A 14 -6.34 -17.09 10.57
C GLY A 14 -5.65 -16.26 11.66
N GLY A 15 -6.17 -16.28 12.89
CA GLY A 15 -5.53 -15.64 14.03
C GLY A 15 -4.23 -16.31 14.48
N PHE A 16 -4.10 -17.63 14.33
CA PHE A 16 -2.88 -18.35 14.69
C PHE A 16 -1.71 -18.14 13.72
N ILE A 17 -2.00 -17.96 12.42
CA ILE A 17 -0.96 -17.71 11.43
C ILE A 17 -0.36 -16.30 11.60
N THR A 18 -1.15 -15.34 12.04
CA THR A 18 -0.65 -13.99 12.33
C THR A 18 0.22 -13.90 13.58
N VAL A 19 -0.01 -14.75 14.59
CA VAL A 19 0.78 -14.72 15.83
C VAL A 19 2.18 -15.31 15.65
N SER A 20 2.37 -16.29 14.77
CA SER A 20 3.69 -16.94 14.58
C SER A 20 4.67 -16.09 13.77
N VAL A 21 4.19 -15.18 12.91
CA VAL A 21 5.03 -14.23 12.16
C VAL A 21 5.28 -12.94 12.97
N ALA A 22 4.38 -12.62 13.89
CA ALA A 22 4.45 -11.40 14.69
C ALA A 22 5.56 -11.40 15.75
N THR A 23 6.02 -12.57 16.22
CA THR A 23 7.01 -12.62 17.31
C THR A 23 8.46 -12.42 16.88
N VAL A 24 8.79 -12.53 15.59
CA VAL A 24 10.16 -12.33 15.10
C VAL A 24 10.34 -10.98 14.40
N GLY A 25 9.26 -10.35 13.95
CA GLY A 25 9.28 -9.07 13.22
C GLY A 25 8.88 -7.84 14.04
N LEU A 26 8.26 -8.01 15.22
CA LEU A 26 7.68 -6.89 15.98
C LEU A 26 8.66 -6.12 16.86
N ALA A 27 9.91 -6.57 16.99
CA ALA A 27 10.94 -5.77 17.68
C ALA A 27 11.35 -4.50 16.91
N ALA A 28 10.94 -4.35 15.64
CA ALA A 28 11.24 -3.19 14.80
C ALA A 28 10.05 -2.24 14.55
N CYS A 29 8.84 -2.62 15.00
CA CYS A 29 7.65 -1.77 14.90
C CYS A 29 7.22 -1.31 16.30
N GLY A 30 8.14 -0.69 17.04
CA GLY A 30 7.75 0.16 18.14
C GLY A 30 6.75 1.19 17.61
N SER A 31 5.66 1.43 18.33
CA SER A 31 4.84 2.62 18.15
C SER A 31 5.79 3.81 18.27
N THR A 32 6.30 4.26 17.14
CA THR A 32 6.94 5.55 17.11
C THR A 32 5.81 6.55 17.29
N ASP A 33 5.58 6.96 18.52
CA ASP A 33 5.03 8.26 18.81
C ASP A 33 5.88 9.24 18.00
N TYR A 34 5.39 9.64 16.85
CA TYR A 34 5.96 10.74 16.09
C TYR A 34 5.56 12.03 16.81
N SER A 35 6.14 12.24 18.00
CA SER A 35 6.15 13.57 18.60
C SER A 35 6.73 14.54 17.57
N ASP A 36 6.14 15.69 17.46
CA ASP A 36 6.57 16.78 16.57
C ASP A 36 8.02 17.15 16.88
N HIS A 37 8.97 16.50 16.19
CA HIS A 37 10.41 16.72 16.37
C HIS A 37 10.90 18.02 15.73
N GLY A 38 10.00 18.96 15.46
CA GLY A 38 10.36 20.23 14.86
C GLY A 38 10.67 20.15 13.37
N VAL A 39 10.50 18.99 12.75
CA VAL A 39 10.69 18.81 11.29
C VAL A 39 9.64 19.63 10.54
N PRO A 40 10.03 20.53 9.61
CA PRO A 40 9.09 21.36 8.88
C PRO A 40 8.19 20.51 7.98
N LEU A 41 6.94 20.90 7.78
CA LEU A 41 6.11 20.33 6.73
C LEU A 41 6.73 20.60 5.36
N ALA A 42 6.63 19.63 4.46
CA ALA A 42 6.95 19.82 3.05
C ALA A 42 6.19 21.03 2.52
N SER A 43 6.80 21.79 1.64
CA SER A 43 6.22 22.99 1.03
C SER A 43 6.34 22.95 -0.50
N GLY A 44 5.54 23.79 -1.17
CA GLY A 44 5.54 23.89 -2.62
C GLY A 44 4.94 22.69 -3.35
N SER A 45 5.08 22.68 -4.67
CA SER A 45 4.42 21.72 -5.56
C SER A 45 5.39 20.69 -6.19
N ASP A 46 6.65 20.67 -5.77
CA ASP A 46 7.67 19.76 -6.33
C ASP A 46 7.67 18.36 -5.67
N TRP A 47 6.49 17.77 -5.54
CA TRP A 47 6.27 16.46 -4.94
C TRP A 47 5.41 15.55 -5.82
N LYS A 48 5.56 14.23 -5.68
CA LYS A 48 4.66 13.23 -6.27
C LYS A 48 4.53 12.00 -5.41
N PHE A 49 3.42 11.27 -5.61
CA PHE A 49 3.07 10.00 -4.96
C PHE A 49 3.04 8.88 -6.02
N PRO A 50 4.19 8.37 -6.47
CA PRO A 50 4.27 7.52 -7.66
C PRO A 50 3.56 6.17 -7.51
N GLN A 51 3.44 5.64 -6.30
CA GLN A 51 2.74 4.40 -6.02
C GLN A 51 1.39 4.62 -5.31
N SER A 52 0.83 5.85 -5.39
CA SER A 52 -0.43 6.18 -4.74
C SER A 52 -0.43 5.90 -3.23
N VAL A 53 -1.45 5.26 -2.71
CA VAL A 53 -1.62 4.97 -1.28
C VAL A 53 -2.08 3.54 -1.06
N ALA A 54 -1.78 2.97 0.11
CA ALA A 54 -2.25 1.66 0.52
C ALA A 54 -2.64 1.64 1.99
N SER A 55 -3.52 0.71 2.36
CA SER A 55 -3.90 0.42 3.74
C SER A 55 -3.80 -1.07 4.01
N GLY A 56 -3.53 -1.44 5.27
CA GLY A 56 -3.41 -2.84 5.67
C GLY A 56 -3.57 -3.04 7.18
N ASP A 57 -3.46 -4.29 7.60
CA ASP A 57 -3.61 -4.71 9.01
C ASP A 57 -4.81 -4.05 9.72
N PRO A 58 -6.03 -4.15 9.17
CA PRO A 58 -7.20 -3.57 9.80
C PRO A 58 -7.51 -4.28 11.12
N ARG A 59 -7.53 -3.51 12.20
CA ARG A 59 -7.97 -3.95 13.53
C ARG A 59 -9.29 -3.27 13.87
N ALA A 60 -9.89 -3.64 14.99
CA ALA A 60 -11.14 -3.03 15.42
C ALA A 60 -11.00 -1.52 15.71
N ASP A 61 -9.80 -1.07 16.07
CA ASP A 61 -9.50 0.29 16.50
C ASP A 61 -8.37 0.97 15.74
N SER A 62 -7.80 0.30 14.75
CA SER A 62 -6.61 0.79 14.05
C SER A 62 -6.44 0.20 12.66
N ALA A 63 -5.64 0.88 11.83
CA ALA A 63 -5.16 0.41 10.54
C ALA A 63 -3.76 0.96 10.25
N MET A 64 -3.01 0.25 9.41
CA MET A 64 -1.74 0.72 8.87
C MET A 64 -1.98 1.43 7.55
N LEU A 65 -1.49 2.66 7.41
CA LEU A 65 -1.55 3.43 6.17
C LEU A 65 -0.15 3.59 5.58
N TRP A 66 -0.05 3.54 4.27
CA TRP A 66 1.20 3.57 3.55
C TRP A 66 1.14 4.51 2.34
N THR A 67 2.25 5.16 2.06
CA THR A 67 2.53 5.85 0.79
C THR A 67 4.03 5.95 0.55
N ARG A 68 4.42 6.35 -0.65
CA ARG A 68 5.76 6.78 -1.01
C ARG A 68 5.70 8.19 -1.56
N VAL A 69 6.58 9.07 -1.08
CA VAL A 69 6.62 10.49 -1.46
C VAL A 69 8.01 10.82 -1.97
N VAL A 70 8.10 11.35 -3.17
CA VAL A 70 9.39 11.72 -3.77
C VAL A 70 9.29 13.09 -4.43
N PRO A 71 10.43 13.80 -4.66
CA PRO A 71 10.41 14.99 -5.49
C PRO A 71 9.84 14.71 -6.88
N ALA A 72 9.17 15.68 -7.49
CA ALA A 72 8.57 15.52 -8.82
C ALA A 72 9.61 15.17 -9.88
N SER A 73 10.84 15.71 -9.72
CA SER A 73 12.00 15.43 -10.55
C SER A 73 12.60 14.02 -10.35
N PHE A 74 12.16 13.27 -9.34
CA PHE A 74 12.68 11.94 -9.07
C PHE A 74 12.45 11.01 -10.26
N ASP A 75 13.54 10.46 -10.77
CA ASP A 75 13.52 9.38 -11.76
C ASP A 75 13.70 8.04 -11.04
N ALA A 76 12.83 7.08 -11.34
CA ALA A 76 12.89 5.74 -10.77
C ALA A 76 14.22 5.02 -11.07
N VAL A 77 14.86 5.35 -12.17
CA VAL A 77 16.13 4.77 -12.63
C VAL A 77 17.33 5.47 -12.00
N ALA A 78 17.23 6.76 -11.69
CA ALA A 78 18.30 7.47 -11.01
C ALA A 78 18.41 7.03 -9.55
N PRO A 79 19.63 6.89 -9.00
CA PRO A 79 19.78 6.67 -7.56
C PRO A 79 19.05 7.79 -6.82
N ALA A 80 18.29 7.43 -5.79
CA ALA A 80 17.60 8.40 -4.97
C ALA A 80 18.62 9.43 -4.48
N VAL A 81 18.58 10.61 -5.03
CA VAL A 81 19.18 11.75 -4.36
C VAL A 81 18.25 12.02 -3.20
N ALA A 82 18.56 11.38 -2.08
CA ALA A 82 17.96 11.74 -0.84
C ALA A 82 18.10 13.26 -0.70
N GLY A 83 17.00 13.97 -0.83
CA GLY A 83 16.98 15.34 -0.34
C GLY A 83 17.40 15.25 1.12
N LYS A 84 18.48 15.88 1.47
CA LYS A 84 19.09 15.79 2.81
C LYS A 84 18.26 16.50 3.87
N GLU A 85 17.14 17.12 3.49
CA GLU A 85 16.29 17.81 4.43
C GLU A 85 15.19 16.86 4.90
N GLU A 86 15.20 16.58 6.18
CA GLU A 86 14.04 15.94 6.81
C GLU A 86 12.86 16.88 6.68
N VAL A 87 11.86 16.45 5.93
CA VAL A 87 10.57 17.11 5.81
C VAL A 87 9.48 16.19 6.35
N ALA A 88 8.40 16.76 6.81
CA ALA A 88 7.23 16.01 7.23
C ALA A 88 6.11 16.08 6.21
N ILE A 89 5.39 14.99 6.09
CA ILE A 89 4.21 14.83 5.26
C ILE A 89 2.99 14.83 6.17
N ARG A 90 1.96 15.55 5.80
CA ARG A 90 0.70 15.57 6.56
C ARG A 90 -0.17 14.38 6.14
N LEU A 91 -0.70 13.65 7.10
CA LEU A 91 -1.72 12.62 6.91
C LEU A 91 -3.02 13.11 7.51
N ILE A 92 -4.09 13.06 6.76
CA ILE A 92 -5.45 13.30 7.26
C ILE A 92 -6.31 12.06 7.06
N VAL A 93 -7.19 11.79 8.05
CA VAL A 93 -8.19 10.72 8.00
C VAL A 93 -9.55 11.31 8.34
N SER A 94 -10.56 10.95 7.59
CA SER A 94 -11.94 11.41 7.76
C SER A 94 -12.91 10.23 7.83
N ALA A 95 -13.94 10.35 8.66
CA ALA A 95 -15.08 9.44 8.70
C ALA A 95 -16.24 9.91 7.80
N ALA A 96 -16.14 11.12 7.23
CA ALA A 96 -17.13 11.61 6.27
C ALA A 96 -17.06 10.78 4.97
N ASP A 97 -18.18 10.64 4.28
CA ASP A 97 -18.23 9.98 2.99
C ASP A 97 -17.42 10.77 1.95
N ASN A 98 -16.43 10.10 1.38
CA ASN A 98 -15.56 10.60 0.31
C ASN A 98 -15.52 9.63 -0.88
N THR A 99 -16.52 8.79 -1.03
CA THR A 99 -16.59 7.77 -2.09
C THR A 99 -16.41 8.38 -3.47
N ALA A 100 -17.00 9.53 -3.74
CA ALA A 100 -16.87 10.24 -5.02
C ALA A 100 -15.44 10.76 -5.30
N ALA A 101 -14.59 10.86 -4.27
CA ALA A 101 -13.20 11.32 -4.39
C ALA A 101 -12.18 10.17 -4.51
N LEU A 102 -12.62 8.91 -4.40
CA LEU A 102 -11.74 7.74 -4.43
C LEU A 102 -10.89 7.69 -5.71
N GLY A 103 -9.61 7.39 -5.53
CA GLY A 103 -8.66 7.34 -6.63
C GLY A 103 -8.27 8.69 -7.23
N GLY A 104 -8.95 9.79 -6.85
CA GLY A 104 -8.61 11.15 -7.22
C GLY A 104 -7.79 11.85 -6.14
N ASN A 105 -7.31 13.05 -6.44
CA ASN A 105 -6.52 13.89 -5.53
C ASN A 105 -7.29 15.10 -4.99
N THR A 106 -8.61 15.10 -5.09
CA THR A 106 -9.47 16.12 -4.47
C THR A 106 -9.30 16.10 -2.95
N ALA A 107 -9.36 17.25 -2.32
CA ALA A 107 -9.26 17.33 -0.86
C ALA A 107 -10.37 16.52 -0.17
N LEU A 108 -10.03 15.81 0.90
CA LEU A 108 -11.01 15.12 1.72
C LEU A 108 -12.04 16.08 2.28
N ALA A 109 -13.30 15.69 2.21
CA ALA A 109 -14.40 16.37 2.89
C ALA A 109 -14.50 15.97 4.37
N GLY A 110 -15.13 16.83 5.15
CA GLY A 110 -15.38 16.62 6.57
C GLY A 110 -14.21 17.03 7.47
N THR A 111 -14.50 17.08 8.77
CA THR A 111 -13.47 17.36 9.77
C THR A 111 -12.57 16.16 9.92
N PRO A 112 -11.25 16.30 9.80
CA PRO A 112 -10.33 15.21 10.06
C PRO A 112 -10.46 14.68 11.49
N ILE A 113 -10.53 13.35 11.63
CA ILE A 113 -10.43 12.67 12.93
C ILE A 113 -8.99 12.37 13.31
N VAL A 114 -8.11 12.34 12.29
CA VAL A 114 -6.65 12.27 12.43
C VAL A 114 -6.06 13.35 11.54
N ASP A 115 -5.12 14.10 12.08
CA ASP A 115 -4.31 15.10 11.38
C ASP A 115 -2.89 14.96 11.93
N ALA A 116 -2.07 14.19 11.24
CA ALA A 116 -0.75 13.79 11.72
C ALA A 116 0.35 14.35 10.82
N LYS A 117 1.47 14.66 11.44
CA LYS A 117 2.69 15.12 10.78
C LYS A 117 3.73 14.00 10.84
N LEU A 118 4.11 13.47 9.70
CA LEU A 118 4.92 12.26 9.58
C LEU A 118 6.28 12.60 8.94
N PRO A 119 7.41 12.43 9.64
CA PRO A 119 8.71 12.70 9.07
C PRO A 119 9.01 11.72 7.94
N LEU A 120 9.43 12.27 6.80
CA LEU A 120 9.86 11.52 5.63
C LEU A 120 11.35 11.20 5.75
N LYS A 121 11.72 9.92 5.59
CA LYS A 121 13.11 9.49 5.69
C LYS A 121 13.57 8.84 4.39
N ALA A 122 14.64 9.36 3.84
CA ALA A 122 15.27 8.84 2.62
C ALA A 122 15.81 7.41 2.80
N ASP A 123 16.29 7.05 4.00
CA ASP A 123 16.81 5.72 4.32
C ASP A 123 15.78 4.59 4.11
N PHE A 124 14.49 4.93 4.11
CA PHE A 124 13.39 4.01 3.83
C PHE A 124 12.81 4.21 2.42
N ASP A 125 13.59 4.65 1.47
CA ASP A 125 13.18 4.93 0.10
C ASP A 125 11.98 5.91 0.02
N ASN A 126 11.95 6.88 0.93
CA ASN A 126 10.89 7.86 1.06
C ASN A 126 9.49 7.24 1.27
N THR A 127 9.42 6.03 1.82
CA THR A 127 8.16 5.40 2.20
C THR A 127 7.71 5.85 3.59
N LEU A 128 6.42 6.03 3.75
CA LEU A 128 5.77 6.28 5.02
C LEU A 128 4.87 5.11 5.39
N ARG A 129 4.97 4.66 6.62
CA ARG A 129 4.05 3.69 7.24
C ARG A 129 3.62 4.25 8.57
N HIS A 130 2.33 4.46 8.72
CA HIS A 130 1.77 5.03 9.95
C HIS A 130 0.58 4.21 10.43
N LYS A 131 0.62 3.80 11.69
CA LYS A 131 -0.49 3.12 12.34
C LYS A 131 -1.44 4.19 12.89
N VAL A 132 -2.62 4.28 12.31
CA VAL A 132 -3.70 5.12 12.85
C VAL A 132 -4.43 4.31 13.91
N THR A 133 -4.70 4.93 15.07
CA THR A 133 -5.35 4.32 16.24
C THR A 133 -6.55 5.14 16.70
N GLY A 134 -7.32 4.62 17.66
CA GLY A 134 -8.47 5.33 18.22
C GLY A 134 -9.70 5.33 17.31
N LEU A 135 -9.76 4.42 16.33
CA LEU A 135 -10.85 4.30 15.39
C LEU A 135 -12.02 3.49 15.97
N GLN A 136 -13.21 3.64 15.37
CA GLN A 136 -14.38 2.84 15.73
C GLN A 136 -14.40 1.52 14.95
N PRO A 137 -14.83 0.41 15.55
CA PRO A 137 -14.90 -0.89 14.89
C PRO A 137 -15.93 -0.92 13.76
N GLY A 138 -15.62 -1.65 12.68
CA GLY A 138 -16.53 -1.88 11.55
C GLY A 138 -16.84 -0.64 10.71
N GLN A 139 -16.10 0.44 10.91
CA GLN A 139 -16.32 1.75 10.28
C GLN A 139 -15.46 1.92 9.04
N VAL A 140 -16.01 2.55 8.01
CA VAL A 140 -15.28 3.00 6.82
C VAL A 140 -14.64 4.35 7.09
N TYR A 141 -13.41 4.51 6.64
CA TYR A 141 -12.62 5.73 6.71
C TYR A 141 -11.97 6.03 5.39
N PHE A 142 -11.74 7.31 5.13
CA PHE A 142 -11.01 7.81 3.98
C PHE A 142 -9.76 8.55 4.45
N TYR A 143 -8.69 8.50 3.67
CA TYR A 143 -7.43 9.12 4.05
C TYR A 143 -6.69 9.70 2.85
N GLN A 144 -5.82 10.67 3.13
CA GLN A 144 -5.03 11.34 2.12
C GLN A 144 -3.72 11.83 2.73
N PHE A 145 -2.62 11.67 2.01
CA PHE A 145 -1.34 12.26 2.36
C PHE A 145 -1.15 13.57 1.58
N ILE A 146 -0.46 14.52 2.19
CA ILE A 146 -0.26 15.87 1.63
C ILE A 146 1.21 16.25 1.80
N ALA A 147 1.88 16.55 0.68
CA ALA A 147 3.24 17.03 0.60
C ALA A 147 3.24 18.44 -0.03
N GLY A 148 3.43 19.47 0.76
CA GLY A 148 3.27 20.84 0.29
C GLY A 148 1.86 21.09 -0.25
N ASP A 149 1.80 21.50 -1.51
CA ASP A 149 0.54 21.76 -2.22
C ASP A 149 -0.01 20.51 -2.93
N VAL A 150 0.75 19.41 -2.93
CA VAL A 150 0.40 18.18 -3.65
C VAL A 150 -0.30 17.20 -2.72
N ARG A 151 -1.38 16.60 -3.22
CA ARG A 151 -2.17 15.59 -2.52
C ARG A 151 -1.99 14.24 -3.20
N SER A 152 -1.91 13.18 -2.39
CA SER A 152 -2.05 11.82 -2.87
C SER A 152 -3.46 11.56 -3.39
N ASN A 153 -3.66 10.43 -4.02
CA ASN A 153 -5.01 9.92 -4.22
C ASN A 153 -5.69 9.70 -2.87
N VAL A 154 -7.02 9.80 -2.88
CA VAL A 154 -7.85 9.43 -1.72
C VAL A 154 -7.91 7.93 -1.63
N GLY A 155 -7.51 7.38 -0.48
CA GLY A 155 -7.64 5.98 -0.13
C GLY A 155 -8.85 5.73 0.79
N ARG A 156 -9.32 4.48 0.82
CA ARG A 156 -10.39 3.98 1.69
C ARG A 156 -9.92 2.76 2.43
N PHE A 157 -10.30 2.64 3.69
CA PHE A 157 -10.17 1.40 4.44
C PHE A 157 -11.39 1.21 5.36
N LYS A 158 -11.55 -0.03 5.83
CA LYS A 158 -12.58 -0.38 6.82
C LYS A 158 -11.90 -1.05 8.00
N THR A 159 -12.21 -0.62 9.22
CA THR A 159 -11.75 -1.29 10.43
C THR A 159 -12.42 -2.65 10.59
N ALA A 160 -11.74 -3.58 11.24
CA ALA A 160 -12.35 -4.86 11.60
C ALA A 160 -13.54 -4.63 12.56
N PRO A 161 -14.55 -5.48 12.52
CA PRO A 161 -15.62 -5.44 13.51
C PRO A 161 -15.09 -5.74 14.91
N ALA A 162 -15.81 -5.31 15.94
CA ALA A 162 -15.50 -5.67 17.31
C ALA A 162 -15.51 -7.19 17.48
N ALA A 163 -14.68 -7.72 18.39
CA ALA A 163 -14.58 -9.16 18.62
C ALA A 163 -15.91 -9.82 19.06
N THR A 164 -16.80 -9.03 19.64
CA THR A 164 -18.13 -9.44 20.10
C THR A 164 -19.25 -9.16 19.11
N ALA A 165 -18.93 -8.53 17.96
CA ALA A 165 -19.94 -8.19 16.98
C ALA A 165 -20.46 -9.44 16.27
N ASP A 166 -21.76 -9.48 16.02
CA ASP A 166 -22.34 -10.44 15.09
C ASP A 166 -22.10 -9.96 13.66
N VAL A 167 -21.32 -10.73 12.90
CA VAL A 167 -20.94 -10.42 11.53
C VAL A 167 -21.67 -11.39 10.60
N PRO A 168 -22.82 -11.00 10.04
CA PRO A 168 -23.64 -11.90 9.22
C PRO A 168 -22.98 -12.25 7.89
N GLN A 169 -22.13 -11.36 7.36
CA GLN A 169 -21.47 -11.50 6.08
C GLN A 169 -20.10 -10.85 6.11
N LEU A 170 -19.16 -11.47 5.39
CA LEU A 170 -17.83 -10.94 5.08
C LEU A 170 -17.61 -11.02 3.57
N GLN A 171 -17.27 -9.90 2.95
CA GLN A 171 -16.98 -9.83 1.52
C GLN A 171 -15.52 -9.46 1.30
N PHE A 172 -14.79 -10.30 0.59
CA PHE A 172 -13.40 -10.03 0.26
C PHE A 172 -13.04 -10.56 -1.13
N ALA A 173 -12.06 -9.92 -1.74
CA ALA A 173 -11.42 -10.42 -2.94
C ALA A 173 -10.06 -11.03 -2.59
N TYR A 174 -9.60 -12.01 -3.36
CA TYR A 174 -8.22 -12.48 -3.27
C TYR A 174 -7.57 -12.42 -4.65
N LEU A 175 -6.28 -12.15 -4.64
CA LEU A 175 -5.44 -11.95 -5.81
C LEU A 175 -4.15 -12.73 -5.66
N THR A 176 -3.52 -13.04 -6.79
CA THR A 176 -2.16 -13.59 -6.87
C THR A 176 -1.55 -13.26 -8.22
N CYS A 177 -0.23 -13.40 -8.36
CA CYS A 177 0.47 -13.41 -9.64
C CYS A 177 0.28 -12.13 -10.46
N GLN A 178 0.78 -11.01 -9.95
CA GLN A 178 0.77 -9.72 -10.66
C GLN A 178 2.05 -9.54 -11.47
N ASP A 179 2.09 -10.11 -12.68
CA ASP A 179 3.21 -9.88 -13.59
C ASP A 179 2.95 -8.62 -14.43
N TRP A 180 3.78 -7.61 -14.23
CA TRP A 180 3.66 -6.33 -14.93
C TRP A 180 3.78 -6.49 -16.45
N SER A 181 4.63 -7.40 -16.91
CA SER A 181 4.95 -7.54 -18.33
C SER A 181 3.79 -8.04 -19.18
N ILE A 182 2.84 -8.80 -18.59
CA ILE A 182 1.77 -9.46 -19.33
C ILE A 182 0.37 -9.24 -18.76
N ASN A 183 0.25 -8.55 -17.60
CA ASN A 183 -1.03 -8.40 -16.91
C ASN A 183 -1.83 -7.22 -17.49
N HIS A 184 -3.11 -7.43 -17.72
CA HIS A 184 -4.03 -6.41 -18.21
C HIS A 184 -4.80 -5.68 -17.08
N TRP A 185 -4.56 -5.98 -15.81
CA TRP A 185 -5.12 -5.33 -14.62
C TRP A 185 -6.66 -5.28 -14.55
N GLY A 186 -7.37 -5.99 -15.42
CA GLY A 186 -8.84 -5.98 -15.47
C GLY A 186 -9.48 -6.44 -14.17
N ALA A 187 -8.94 -7.47 -13.52
CA ALA A 187 -9.42 -7.95 -12.22
C ALA A 187 -9.29 -6.87 -11.13
N LEU A 188 -8.18 -6.12 -11.12
CA LEU A 188 -7.98 -5.02 -10.17
C LEU A 188 -8.97 -3.87 -10.40
N SER A 189 -9.32 -3.57 -11.67
CA SER A 189 -10.34 -2.58 -11.98
C SER A 189 -11.71 -2.98 -11.43
N HIS A 190 -12.10 -4.24 -11.54
CA HIS A 190 -13.34 -4.76 -10.95
C HIS A 190 -13.33 -4.69 -9.42
N ILE A 191 -12.22 -5.02 -8.79
CA ILE A 191 -12.05 -4.94 -7.35
C ILE A 191 -12.14 -3.48 -6.89
N ALA A 192 -11.46 -2.57 -7.59
CA ALA A 192 -11.46 -1.14 -7.25
C ALA A 192 -12.86 -0.51 -7.38
N ALA A 193 -13.69 -1.01 -8.30
CA ALA A 193 -15.06 -0.55 -8.48
C ALA A 193 -16.07 -1.16 -7.48
N ASN A 194 -15.66 -2.14 -6.67
CA ASN A 194 -16.54 -2.82 -5.74
C ASN A 194 -16.40 -2.25 -4.32
N GLU A 195 -17.28 -1.32 -3.97
CA GLU A 195 -17.28 -0.66 -2.67
C GLU A 195 -17.78 -1.54 -1.51
N SER A 196 -18.39 -2.69 -1.80
CA SER A 196 -18.90 -3.60 -0.77
C SER A 196 -17.82 -4.49 -0.14
N LEU A 197 -16.60 -4.50 -0.70
CA LEU A 197 -15.51 -5.30 -0.16
C LEU A 197 -15.04 -4.77 1.21
N ASP A 198 -14.91 -5.70 2.15
CA ASP A 198 -14.36 -5.41 3.46
C ASP A 198 -12.83 -5.34 3.42
N PHE A 199 -12.18 -6.23 2.65
CA PHE A 199 -10.72 -6.25 2.48
C PHE A 199 -10.30 -7.06 1.23
N ILE A 200 -9.01 -7.00 0.92
CA ILE A 200 -8.36 -7.76 -0.14
C ILE A 200 -7.27 -8.64 0.49
N VAL A 201 -7.13 -9.88 0.00
CA VAL A 201 -6.04 -10.79 0.35
C VAL A 201 -5.16 -10.99 -0.88
N HIS A 202 -3.89 -10.66 -0.78
CA HIS A 202 -2.91 -10.97 -1.81
C HIS A 202 -2.12 -12.21 -1.42
N LEU A 203 -2.23 -13.28 -2.22
CA LEU A 203 -1.70 -14.60 -1.88
C LEU A 203 -0.21 -14.79 -2.26
N GLY A 204 0.40 -13.77 -2.85
CA GLY A 204 1.80 -13.80 -3.26
C GLY A 204 1.98 -13.44 -4.72
N ASP A 205 3.24 -13.47 -5.18
CA ASP A 205 3.65 -13.02 -6.50
C ASP A 205 3.12 -11.60 -6.82
N TYR A 206 3.27 -10.72 -5.82
CA TYR A 206 2.91 -9.31 -5.95
C TYR A 206 3.80 -8.61 -6.98
N ILE A 207 5.03 -9.02 -7.09
CA ILE A 207 6.03 -8.57 -8.05
C ILE A 207 6.87 -9.76 -8.50
N TYR A 208 7.26 -9.78 -9.76
CA TYR A 208 8.20 -10.74 -10.33
C TYR A 208 9.55 -10.05 -10.54
N GLU A 209 10.60 -10.74 -10.15
CA GLU A 209 11.99 -10.28 -10.28
C GLU A 209 12.57 -10.48 -11.67
N THR A 210 11.83 -11.10 -12.59
CA THR A 210 12.31 -11.46 -13.93
C THR A 210 11.59 -10.71 -15.05
N VAL A 211 12.31 -10.45 -16.12
CA VAL A 211 11.78 -9.92 -17.37
C VAL A 211 12.30 -10.74 -18.53
N GLY A 212 11.41 -11.13 -19.45
CA GLY A 212 11.75 -11.88 -20.66
C GLY A 212 11.76 -13.40 -20.46
N GLU A 213 11.15 -13.94 -19.43
CA GLU A 213 10.92 -15.37 -19.29
C GLU A 213 9.91 -15.90 -20.32
N ALA A 214 9.98 -17.19 -20.62
CA ALA A 214 9.12 -17.80 -21.63
C ALA A 214 7.62 -17.64 -21.31
N PHE A 215 7.23 -17.67 -20.04
CA PHE A 215 5.85 -17.45 -19.61
C PHE A 215 5.39 -15.97 -19.72
N GLN A 216 6.35 -15.05 -19.87
CA GLN A 216 6.12 -13.62 -20.09
C GLN A 216 6.06 -13.25 -21.58
N SER A 217 5.89 -14.21 -22.48
CA SER A 217 5.94 -14.02 -23.93
C SER A 217 4.60 -13.56 -24.56
N GLY A 218 3.61 -13.21 -23.76
CA GLY A 218 2.33 -12.69 -24.24
C GLY A 218 2.44 -11.29 -24.86
N ALA A 219 1.37 -10.85 -25.52
CA ALA A 219 1.27 -9.49 -26.00
C ALA A 219 1.23 -8.53 -24.80
N VAL A 220 2.21 -7.64 -24.73
CA VAL A 220 2.24 -6.56 -23.73
C VAL A 220 1.11 -5.58 -24.03
N GLU A 221 0.36 -5.18 -23.01
CA GLU A 221 -0.65 -4.16 -23.16
C GLU A 221 0.00 -2.82 -23.63
N SER A 222 -0.53 -2.21 -24.67
CA SER A 222 0.09 -1.03 -25.33
C SER A 222 0.26 0.20 -24.44
N ARG A 223 -0.48 0.25 -23.31
CA ARG A 223 -0.37 1.33 -22.31
C ARG A 223 0.72 1.09 -21.27
N HIS A 224 1.35 -0.08 -21.27
CA HIS A 224 2.46 -0.36 -20.38
C HIS A 224 3.77 0.01 -21.04
N ASP A 225 4.59 0.79 -20.36
CA ASP A 225 5.97 0.96 -20.74
C ASP A 225 6.71 -0.37 -20.63
N GLN A 226 7.65 -0.60 -21.54
CA GLN A 226 8.52 -1.77 -21.40
C GLN A 226 9.29 -1.69 -20.10
N LEU A 227 9.27 -2.80 -19.35
CA LEU A 227 10.09 -2.91 -18.14
C LEU A 227 11.57 -2.81 -18.48
N LYS A 228 12.25 -1.97 -17.73
CA LYS A 228 13.70 -1.80 -17.81
C LYS A 228 14.29 -2.27 -16.49
N LEU A 229 15.27 -3.17 -16.59
CA LEU A 229 16.11 -3.55 -15.46
C LEU A 229 17.48 -2.92 -15.69
N PRO A 230 17.74 -1.69 -15.18
CA PRO A 230 18.98 -0.95 -15.49
C PRO A 230 20.24 -1.71 -15.04
N ASP A 231 20.15 -2.40 -13.90
CA ASP A 231 21.25 -3.19 -13.33
C ASP A 231 21.01 -4.70 -13.47
N GLY A 232 19.96 -5.11 -14.17
CA GLY A 232 19.54 -6.50 -14.29
C GLY A 232 20.59 -7.40 -14.91
N THR A 233 20.79 -8.58 -14.34
CA THR A 233 21.72 -9.59 -14.83
C THR A 233 21.02 -10.66 -15.66
N PHE A 234 21.68 -11.14 -16.70
CA PHE A 234 21.15 -12.22 -17.52
C PHE A 234 21.05 -13.53 -16.71
N LYS A 235 19.91 -14.20 -16.87
CA LYS A 235 19.69 -15.51 -16.30
C LYS A 235 20.44 -16.56 -17.11
N SER A 236 21.28 -17.35 -16.47
CA SER A 236 21.96 -18.47 -17.10
C SER A 236 20.98 -19.50 -17.63
N GLY A 237 21.13 -19.90 -18.89
CA GLY A 237 20.27 -20.89 -19.52
C GLY A 237 18.91 -20.38 -20.05
N SER A 238 18.64 -19.10 -19.99
CA SER A 238 17.44 -18.51 -20.58
C SER A 238 17.75 -17.77 -21.88
N ALA A 239 16.76 -17.65 -22.77
CA ALA A 239 16.90 -16.97 -24.07
C ALA A 239 16.84 -15.43 -23.92
N GLY A 240 17.56 -14.86 -22.95
CA GLY A 240 17.66 -13.40 -22.78
C GLY A 240 16.90 -12.82 -21.58
N ALA A 241 16.31 -13.68 -20.73
CA ALA A 241 15.67 -13.21 -19.50
C ALA A 241 16.68 -12.60 -18.53
N LYS A 242 16.26 -11.53 -17.85
CA LYS A 242 17.05 -10.81 -16.85
C LYS A 242 16.40 -10.90 -15.47
N TYR A 243 17.23 -10.90 -14.44
CA TYR A 243 16.81 -10.72 -13.04
C TYR A 243 17.07 -9.32 -12.55
N ALA A 244 16.15 -8.79 -11.77
CA ALA A 244 16.35 -7.61 -10.95
C ALA A 244 17.36 -7.89 -9.84
N THR A 245 18.35 -7.02 -9.68
CA THR A 245 19.45 -7.20 -8.72
C THR A 245 19.59 -6.02 -7.76
N THR A 246 19.00 -4.90 -8.05
CA THR A 246 19.08 -3.68 -7.26
C THR A 246 17.70 -3.08 -6.98
N VAL A 247 17.65 -2.16 -6.01
CA VAL A 247 16.42 -1.37 -5.76
C VAL A 247 16.01 -0.55 -6.98
N ALA A 248 16.95 -0.14 -7.83
CA ALA A 248 16.65 0.60 -9.05
C ALA A 248 15.85 -0.26 -10.05
N ASP A 249 16.11 -1.57 -10.11
CA ASP A 249 15.38 -2.50 -10.96
C ASP A 249 13.91 -2.67 -10.52
N TYR A 250 13.60 -2.46 -9.23
CA TYR A 250 12.26 -2.58 -8.66
C TYR A 250 11.49 -1.24 -8.60
N ARG A 251 12.06 -0.15 -9.04
CA ARG A 251 11.44 1.17 -9.11
C ARG A 251 10.88 1.46 -10.48
#